data_2f01f04dcc265ebc1f9448fbd596dae0
#
_entry.id   2f01f04dcc265ebc1f9448fbd596dae0
#
_cell.length_a   1.000
_cell.length_b   1.000
_cell.length_c   1.000
_cell.angle_alpha   90.00
_cell.angle_beta   90.00
_cell.angle_gamma   90.00
#
_symmetry.space_group_name_H-M   'P 1'
#
loop_
_entity.id
_entity.type
_entity.pdbx_description
1 polymer ?
#
loop_
_entity_poly.entity_id
_entity_poly.type
_entity_poly.pdbx_seq_one_letter_code
_entity_poly.pdbx_strand_id
1 'polypeptide(L)'
;MGRLVLYYRLISASKAMSMPKLHQIIERHWQSPNPFLSLLLKPLSKLFAKIAVKRRDDFVSGRLKSEKLPVPVVVVGNIHAGGTGKTPIVAALVSGLQEKGVKVGIISRGYGRKSKAVHVLNTASSAADAGDEPLLLFRQTGAPVAVGSSRAEAGRALLAAHPELELIVADDGLQHYALQRDMEIAVFPAVDTGRTDLDLLPNGSLREPLSRLASVDAVVVSGGKADTAFRPSENMFASHIETGQIYRLNRPSEKLDLAGLGNQTVAAVAGIAKPERFFNTLQKMNIALKQTIALPDHADITAADLPDADVVIITEKDAVKFSDGHGLNHVWVLPVYAIIEPNLAAFVSANVSI
;
A
#
# COMPACT_ATOMS: atom_id res chain seq x y z
N MET A 1 -19.35 36.08 16.17
CA MET A 1 -19.55 34.59 16.26
C MET A 1 -20.70 34.05 15.39
N GLY A 2 -21.20 34.74 14.37
CA GLY A 2 -22.42 34.36 13.63
C GLY A 2 -22.24 34.12 12.13
N ARG A 3 -21.07 34.26 11.52
CA ARG A 3 -20.90 34.12 10.06
C ARG A 3 -20.10 32.89 9.58
N LEU A 4 -19.40 32.19 10.44
CA LEU A 4 -18.62 31.00 10.07
C LEU A 4 -19.46 29.71 9.97
N VAL A 5 -20.58 29.64 10.66
CA VAL A 5 -21.49 28.47 10.66
C VAL A 5 -22.35 28.41 9.40
N LEU A 6 -22.57 29.54 8.72
CA LEU A 6 -23.42 29.60 7.52
C LEU A 6 -22.69 29.12 6.25
N TYR A 7 -21.35 29.25 6.19
CA TYR A 7 -20.57 28.80 5.03
C TYR A 7 -20.47 27.28 4.93
N TYR A 8 -20.44 26.61 6.08
CA TYR A 8 -20.43 25.13 6.14
C TYR A 8 -21.77 24.51 5.70
N ARG A 9 -22.88 25.21 5.88
CA ARG A 9 -24.23 24.76 5.46
C ARG A 9 -24.52 24.96 3.97
N LEU A 10 -23.88 25.91 3.31
CA LEU A 10 -24.15 26.21 1.89
C LEU A 10 -23.36 25.32 0.94
N ILE A 11 -22.17 24.84 1.33
CA ILE A 11 -21.40 23.86 0.52
C ILE A 11 -21.94 22.43 0.72
N SER A 12 -22.55 22.12 1.87
CA SER A 12 -23.17 20.80 2.09
C SER A 12 -24.57 20.65 1.46
N ALA A 13 -25.22 21.76 1.10
CA ALA A 13 -26.59 21.73 0.55
C ALA A 13 -26.66 21.60 -0.98
N SER A 14 -25.54 21.74 -1.72
CA SER A 14 -25.53 21.63 -3.18
C SER A 14 -24.90 20.32 -3.73
N LYS A 15 -24.47 19.41 -2.87
CA LYS A 15 -24.25 18.02 -3.31
C LYS A 15 -25.61 17.34 -3.37
N ALA A 16 -26.25 17.39 -4.55
CA ALA A 16 -27.28 16.44 -4.93
C ALA A 16 -26.84 15.05 -4.38
N MET A 17 -27.72 14.37 -3.65
CA MET A 17 -27.53 13.00 -3.17
C MET A 17 -27.25 12.12 -4.37
N SER A 18 -26.01 12.12 -4.86
CA SER A 18 -25.59 11.14 -5.85
C SER A 18 -25.69 9.78 -5.15
N MET A 19 -26.46 8.87 -5.73
CA MET A 19 -26.51 7.49 -5.23
C MET A 19 -25.08 7.01 -5.06
N PRO A 20 -24.72 6.42 -3.92
CA PRO A 20 -23.37 5.93 -3.68
C PRO A 20 -23.02 4.97 -4.80
N LYS A 21 -21.84 5.13 -5.41
CA LYS A 21 -21.38 4.23 -6.47
C LYS A 21 -21.38 2.80 -5.92
N LEU A 22 -21.72 1.83 -6.75
CA LEU A 22 -21.87 0.41 -6.37
C LEU A 22 -20.68 -0.11 -5.52
N HIS A 23 -19.44 0.27 -5.89
CA HIS A 23 -18.25 -0.10 -5.13
C HIS A 23 -18.28 0.41 -3.67
N GLN A 24 -18.77 1.64 -3.43
CA GLN A 24 -18.88 2.21 -2.07
C GLN A 24 -19.91 1.47 -1.21
N ILE A 25 -20.99 0.98 -1.82
CA ILE A 25 -21.98 0.15 -1.14
C ILE A 25 -21.34 -1.19 -0.74
N ILE A 26 -20.60 -1.81 -1.65
CA ILE A 26 -19.89 -3.07 -1.42
C ILE A 26 -18.82 -2.92 -0.34
N GLU A 27 -17.97 -1.91 -0.42
CA GLU A 27 -16.93 -1.65 0.60
C GLU A 27 -17.51 -1.38 1.98
N ARG A 28 -18.61 -0.63 2.06
CA ARG A 28 -19.33 -0.43 3.33
C ARG A 28 -19.90 -1.75 3.86
N HIS A 29 -20.42 -2.60 2.97
CA HIS A 29 -20.90 -3.92 3.34
C HIS A 29 -19.80 -4.82 3.91
N TRP A 30 -18.56 -4.75 3.40
CA TRP A 30 -17.43 -5.51 3.96
C TRP A 30 -17.07 -5.11 5.39
N GLN A 31 -17.26 -3.84 5.73
CA GLN A 31 -17.00 -3.30 7.07
C GLN A 31 -18.16 -3.57 8.06
N SER A 32 -19.39 -3.51 7.55
CA SER A 32 -20.61 -3.71 8.34
C SER A 32 -21.61 -4.51 7.49
N PRO A 33 -21.57 -5.87 7.58
CA PRO A 33 -22.34 -6.73 6.72
C PRO A 33 -23.86 -6.52 6.86
N ASN A 34 -24.51 -6.22 5.75
CA ASN A 34 -25.97 -6.15 5.66
C ASN A 34 -26.55 -7.56 5.37
N PRO A 35 -27.45 -8.11 6.21
CA PRO A 35 -27.96 -9.47 6.06
C PRO A 35 -28.63 -9.75 4.69
N PHE A 36 -29.41 -8.79 4.18
CA PHE A 36 -30.09 -8.93 2.88
C PHE A 36 -29.09 -8.97 1.73
N LEU A 37 -28.09 -8.06 1.76
CA LEU A 37 -27.05 -8.05 0.75
C LEU A 37 -26.20 -9.32 0.81
N SER A 38 -25.90 -9.79 2.04
CA SER A 38 -25.21 -11.07 2.24
C SER A 38 -25.94 -12.25 1.62
N LEU A 39 -27.25 -12.31 1.75
CA LEU A 39 -28.05 -13.40 1.17
C LEU A 39 -27.89 -13.46 -0.37
N LEU A 40 -27.81 -12.31 -1.02
CA LEU A 40 -27.63 -12.21 -2.47
C LEU A 40 -26.19 -12.48 -2.90
N LEU A 41 -25.20 -12.01 -2.11
CA LEU A 41 -23.77 -12.06 -2.50
C LEU A 41 -23.09 -13.39 -2.12
N LYS A 42 -23.54 -14.09 -1.06
CA LYS A 42 -22.96 -15.38 -0.64
C LYS A 42 -22.84 -16.44 -1.75
N PRO A 43 -23.87 -16.68 -2.59
CA PRO A 43 -23.72 -17.63 -3.69
C PRO A 43 -22.62 -17.25 -4.67
N LEU A 44 -22.47 -15.93 -4.96
CA LEU A 44 -21.41 -15.41 -5.85
C LEU A 44 -20.03 -15.57 -5.20
N SER A 45 -19.92 -15.36 -3.89
CA SER A 45 -18.65 -15.58 -3.17
C SER A 45 -18.25 -17.05 -3.17
N LYS A 46 -19.21 -17.98 -3.04
CA LYS A 46 -18.91 -19.42 -3.19
C LYS A 46 -18.41 -19.79 -4.59
N LEU A 47 -18.98 -19.18 -5.63
CA LEU A 47 -18.50 -19.35 -7.01
C LEU A 47 -17.10 -18.77 -7.16
N PHE A 48 -16.88 -17.53 -6.68
CA PHE A 48 -15.58 -16.88 -6.69
C PHE A 48 -14.52 -17.73 -5.96
N ALA A 49 -14.85 -18.27 -4.78
CA ALA A 49 -13.98 -19.16 -4.02
C ALA A 49 -13.52 -20.36 -4.87
N LYS A 50 -14.47 -21.05 -5.54
CA LYS A 50 -14.16 -22.21 -6.40
C LYS A 50 -13.21 -21.81 -7.55
N ILE A 51 -13.45 -20.65 -8.17
CA ILE A 51 -12.62 -20.14 -9.28
C ILE A 51 -11.21 -19.78 -8.76
N ALA A 52 -11.11 -19.08 -7.63
CA ALA A 52 -9.84 -18.67 -7.05
C ALA A 52 -8.97 -19.88 -6.63
N VAL A 53 -9.58 -20.85 -5.92
CA VAL A 53 -8.90 -22.09 -5.49
C VAL A 53 -8.49 -22.90 -6.72
N LYS A 54 -9.41 -23.14 -7.66
CA LYS A 54 -9.10 -23.89 -8.88
C LYS A 54 -7.95 -23.27 -9.66
N ARG A 55 -7.97 -21.94 -9.83
CA ARG A 55 -6.88 -21.25 -10.55
C ARG A 55 -5.53 -21.44 -9.85
N ARG A 56 -5.48 -21.35 -8.51
CA ARG A 56 -4.27 -21.64 -7.74
C ARG A 56 -3.80 -23.07 -7.96
N ASP A 57 -4.71 -24.04 -7.83
CA ASP A 57 -4.40 -25.47 -7.98
C ASP A 57 -3.93 -25.81 -9.41
N ASP A 58 -4.45 -25.11 -10.43
CA ASP A 58 -4.02 -25.29 -11.83
C ASP A 58 -2.56 -24.84 -12.03
N PHE A 59 -2.10 -23.78 -11.32
CA PHE A 59 -0.68 -23.38 -11.32
C PHE A 59 0.19 -24.30 -10.47
N VAL A 60 -0.24 -24.64 -9.25
CA VAL A 60 0.52 -25.51 -8.34
C VAL A 60 0.72 -26.89 -8.93
N SER A 61 -0.31 -27.44 -9.61
CA SER A 61 -0.22 -28.74 -10.28
C SER A 61 0.48 -28.72 -11.63
N GLY A 62 0.92 -27.55 -12.11
CA GLY A 62 1.58 -27.39 -13.42
C GLY A 62 0.64 -27.46 -14.64
N ARG A 63 -0.69 -27.53 -14.44
CA ARG A 63 -1.67 -27.42 -15.55
C ARG A 63 -1.59 -26.05 -16.24
N LEU A 64 -1.34 -24.99 -15.49
CA LEU A 64 -1.00 -23.67 -16.03
C LEU A 64 0.49 -23.44 -15.83
N LYS A 65 1.14 -22.90 -16.86
CA LYS A 65 2.58 -22.64 -16.84
C LYS A 65 2.89 -21.43 -15.97
N SER A 66 3.85 -21.58 -15.09
CA SER A 66 4.51 -20.50 -14.37
C SER A 66 5.92 -20.31 -14.88
N GLU A 67 6.43 -19.11 -14.82
CA GLU A 67 7.76 -18.71 -15.30
C GLU A 67 8.68 -18.48 -14.12
N LYS A 68 9.90 -19.06 -14.18
CA LYS A 68 10.96 -18.87 -13.20
C LYS A 68 11.92 -17.79 -13.68
N LEU A 69 12.30 -16.88 -12.80
CA LEU A 69 13.38 -15.93 -13.02
C LEU A 69 14.74 -16.56 -12.64
N PRO A 70 15.86 -16.03 -13.17
CA PRO A 70 17.19 -16.56 -12.86
C PRO A 70 17.66 -16.28 -11.42
N VAL A 71 17.01 -15.38 -10.72
CA VAL A 71 17.26 -15.06 -9.30
C VAL A 71 16.05 -15.43 -8.45
N PRO A 72 16.22 -15.66 -7.14
CA PRO A 72 15.11 -15.91 -6.22
C PRO A 72 14.07 -14.80 -6.23
N VAL A 73 12.81 -15.19 -5.99
CA VAL A 73 11.67 -14.26 -5.94
C VAL A 73 10.96 -14.41 -4.59
N VAL A 74 10.91 -13.33 -3.82
CA VAL A 74 10.11 -13.20 -2.61
C VAL A 74 8.84 -12.42 -2.94
N VAL A 75 7.69 -13.04 -2.77
CA VAL A 75 6.40 -12.39 -2.99
C VAL A 75 5.89 -11.81 -1.68
N VAL A 76 5.62 -10.51 -1.66
CA VAL A 76 4.88 -9.85 -0.58
C VAL A 76 3.51 -9.47 -1.11
N GLY A 77 2.46 -9.93 -0.43
CA GLY A 77 1.10 -9.63 -0.87
C GLY A 77 0.09 -9.74 0.25
N ASN A 78 -1.17 -9.76 -0.09
CA ASN A 78 -2.25 -9.99 0.87
C ASN A 78 -3.39 -10.80 0.25
N ILE A 79 -4.29 -11.28 1.09
CA ILE A 79 -5.52 -11.96 0.66
C ILE A 79 -6.74 -11.04 0.66
N HIS A 80 -6.60 -9.76 1.01
CA HIS A 80 -7.69 -8.78 1.03
C HIS A 80 -7.74 -7.96 -0.28
N ALA A 81 -8.94 -7.51 -0.64
CA ALA A 81 -9.12 -6.38 -1.54
C ALA A 81 -9.00 -5.08 -0.73
N GLY A 82 -8.11 -4.19 -1.15
CA GLY A 82 -7.89 -2.89 -0.50
C GLY A 82 -6.56 -2.78 0.24
N GLY A 83 -6.35 -1.64 0.88
CA GLY A 83 -5.08 -1.27 1.53
C GLY A 83 -4.87 -1.98 2.86
N THR A 84 -3.90 -2.88 2.91
CA THR A 84 -3.49 -3.60 4.13
C THR A 84 -2.17 -3.08 4.72
N GLY A 85 -1.61 -2.00 4.17
CA GLY A 85 -0.32 -1.46 4.62
C GLY A 85 0.89 -2.21 4.07
N LYS A 86 0.79 -2.85 2.89
CA LYS A 86 1.89 -3.59 2.25
C LYS A 86 3.10 -2.73 1.92
N THR A 87 2.88 -1.57 1.31
CA THR A 87 3.95 -0.73 0.75
C THR A 87 5.04 -0.39 1.78
N PRO A 88 4.73 0.07 3.00
CA PRO A 88 5.75 0.28 4.03
C PRO A 88 6.46 -1.02 4.46
N ILE A 89 5.77 -2.17 4.44
CA ILE A 89 6.36 -3.47 4.77
C ILE A 89 7.34 -3.92 3.68
N VAL A 90 6.98 -3.74 2.41
CA VAL A 90 7.89 -4.02 1.27
C VAL A 90 9.12 -3.11 1.36
N ALA A 91 8.93 -1.81 1.62
CA ALA A 91 10.05 -0.87 1.77
C ALA A 91 10.98 -1.29 2.92
N ALA A 92 10.43 -1.63 4.10
CA ALA A 92 11.21 -2.07 5.25
C ALA A 92 11.96 -3.39 4.98
N LEU A 93 11.32 -4.36 4.31
CA LEU A 93 11.98 -5.62 3.91
C LEU A 93 13.15 -5.35 2.97
N VAL A 94 12.92 -4.56 1.91
CA VAL A 94 13.94 -4.25 0.90
C VAL A 94 15.11 -3.51 1.54
N SER A 95 14.85 -2.47 2.34
CA SER A 95 15.90 -1.74 3.05
C SER A 95 16.70 -2.63 4.00
N GLY A 96 16.03 -3.49 4.76
CA GLY A 96 16.71 -4.41 5.68
C GLY A 96 17.53 -5.50 4.96
N LEU A 97 17.17 -5.89 3.73
CA LEU A 97 17.97 -6.78 2.88
C LEU A 97 19.19 -6.03 2.30
N GLN A 98 18.99 -4.78 1.85
CA GLN A 98 20.09 -3.92 1.38
C GLN A 98 21.12 -3.63 2.48
N GLU A 99 20.70 -3.41 3.73
CA GLU A 99 21.59 -3.26 4.89
C GLU A 99 22.44 -4.51 5.14
N LYS A 100 21.96 -5.69 4.72
CA LYS A 100 22.73 -6.95 4.74
C LYS A 100 23.62 -7.15 3.52
N GLY A 101 23.67 -6.19 2.60
CA GLY A 101 24.48 -6.21 1.39
C GLY A 101 23.81 -6.91 0.21
N VAL A 102 22.54 -7.34 0.31
CA VAL A 102 21.82 -8.02 -0.78
C VAL A 102 21.39 -7.00 -1.83
N LYS A 103 21.66 -7.26 -3.09
CA LYS A 103 21.22 -6.42 -4.23
C LYS A 103 19.81 -6.80 -4.63
N VAL A 104 18.85 -6.04 -4.13
CA VAL A 104 17.42 -6.31 -4.27
C VAL A 104 16.78 -5.46 -5.35
N GLY A 105 16.00 -6.08 -6.25
CA GLY A 105 15.10 -5.37 -7.16
C GLY A 105 13.62 -5.56 -6.76
N ILE A 106 12.76 -4.65 -7.18
CA ILE A 106 11.31 -4.69 -6.91
C ILE A 106 10.55 -4.83 -8.22
N ILE A 107 9.56 -5.71 -8.25
CA ILE A 107 8.59 -5.75 -9.35
C ILE A 107 7.18 -5.55 -8.82
N SER A 108 6.40 -4.72 -9.53
CA SER A 108 5.02 -4.44 -9.16
C SER A 108 4.10 -4.38 -10.41
N ARG A 109 2.79 -4.28 -10.19
CA ARG A 109 1.81 -4.15 -11.27
C ARG A 109 1.81 -2.75 -11.89
N GLY A 110 2.09 -1.75 -11.06
CA GLY A 110 1.87 -0.36 -11.43
C GLY A 110 0.38 -0.05 -11.54
N TYR A 111 -0.36 -0.24 -10.44
CA TYR A 111 -1.79 0.08 -10.41
C TYR A 111 -1.99 1.59 -10.67
N GLY A 112 -3.02 1.94 -11.46
CA GLY A 112 -3.35 3.32 -11.79
C GLY A 112 -2.53 3.95 -12.94
N ARG A 113 -1.44 3.32 -13.40
CA ARG A 113 -0.63 3.83 -14.52
C ARG A 113 -1.37 3.83 -15.85
N LYS A 114 -1.01 4.73 -16.75
CA LYS A 114 -1.65 4.87 -18.08
C LYS A 114 -1.22 3.79 -19.07
N SER A 115 0.05 3.42 -19.08
CA SER A 115 0.62 2.43 -20.00
C SER A 115 0.50 1.00 -19.45
N LYS A 116 0.32 0.02 -20.33
CA LYS A 116 0.41 -1.43 -20.00
C LYS A 116 1.78 -2.02 -20.30
N ALA A 117 2.64 -1.31 -21.04
CA ALA A 117 3.98 -1.76 -21.37
C ALA A 117 4.83 -1.95 -20.10
N VAL A 118 5.81 -2.84 -20.14
CA VAL A 118 6.80 -2.94 -19.05
C VAL A 118 7.60 -1.63 -18.99
N HIS A 119 7.80 -1.13 -17.78
CA HIS A 119 8.58 0.07 -17.53
C HIS A 119 9.55 -0.18 -16.37
N VAL A 120 10.85 -0.03 -16.64
CA VAL A 120 11.89 0.02 -15.61
C VAL A 120 12.03 1.47 -15.18
N LEU A 121 11.80 1.74 -13.89
CA LEU A 121 11.79 3.09 -13.35
C LEU A 121 13.19 3.71 -13.38
N ASN A 122 13.20 5.02 -13.56
CA ASN A 122 14.38 5.88 -13.43
C ASN A 122 13.99 7.20 -12.72
N THR A 123 14.95 8.09 -12.54
CA THR A 123 14.74 9.36 -11.83
C THR A 123 13.72 10.29 -12.48
N ALA A 124 13.46 10.14 -13.79
CA ALA A 124 12.48 10.92 -14.54
C ALA A 124 11.07 10.27 -14.54
N SER A 125 10.92 9.04 -14.02
CA SER A 125 9.64 8.34 -13.99
C SER A 125 8.62 9.07 -13.12
N SER A 126 7.39 9.18 -13.63
CA SER A 126 6.25 9.78 -12.95
C SER A 126 5.28 8.74 -12.39
N ALA A 127 4.36 9.18 -11.53
CA ALA A 127 3.26 8.34 -11.05
C ALA A 127 2.36 7.84 -12.20
N ALA A 128 2.22 8.61 -13.29
CA ALA A 128 1.47 8.20 -14.48
C ALA A 128 2.15 7.04 -15.24
N ASP A 129 3.48 6.94 -15.18
CA ASP A 129 4.26 5.88 -15.83
C ASP A 129 4.34 4.62 -14.98
N ALA A 130 4.54 4.79 -13.69
CA ALA A 130 4.87 3.73 -12.73
C ALA A 130 3.70 3.27 -11.87
N GLY A 131 2.77 4.18 -11.54
CA GLY A 131 1.83 4.09 -10.42
C GLY A 131 2.44 4.67 -9.14
N ASP A 132 1.60 5.13 -8.22
CA ASP A 132 2.02 5.81 -6.99
C ASP A 132 2.91 4.93 -6.10
N GLU A 133 2.47 3.69 -5.85
CA GLU A 133 3.14 2.78 -4.91
C GLU A 133 4.52 2.31 -5.40
N PRO A 134 4.72 1.87 -6.66
CA PRO A 134 6.05 1.53 -7.16
C PRO A 134 7.00 2.72 -7.21
N LEU A 135 6.49 3.91 -7.54
CA LEU A 135 7.31 5.13 -7.54
C LEU A 135 7.74 5.51 -6.11
N LEU A 136 6.84 5.33 -5.13
CA LEU A 136 7.15 5.52 -3.72
C LEU A 136 8.24 4.54 -3.27
N LEU A 137 8.10 3.24 -3.58
CA LEU A 137 9.11 2.22 -3.25
C LEU A 137 10.47 2.57 -3.88
N PHE A 138 10.50 2.98 -5.15
CA PHE A 138 11.72 3.42 -5.82
C PHE A 138 12.40 4.59 -5.09
N ARG A 139 11.62 5.60 -4.69
CA ARG A 139 12.17 6.79 -4.00
C ARG A 139 12.60 6.49 -2.56
N GLN A 140 11.85 5.66 -1.82
CA GLN A 140 12.17 5.32 -0.43
C GLN A 140 13.38 4.39 -0.30
N THR A 141 13.49 3.38 -1.16
CA THR A 141 14.50 2.33 -1.00
C THR A 141 15.74 2.53 -1.88
N GLY A 142 15.63 3.33 -2.95
CA GLY A 142 16.66 3.43 -3.97
C GLY A 142 16.87 2.13 -4.76
N ALA A 143 16.12 1.07 -4.49
CA ALA A 143 16.20 -0.19 -5.21
C ALA A 143 15.70 -0.02 -6.65
N PRO A 144 16.27 -0.72 -7.63
CA PRO A 144 15.71 -0.80 -8.98
C PRO A 144 14.28 -1.35 -8.97
N VAL A 145 13.37 -0.71 -9.69
CA VAL A 145 11.95 -1.08 -9.74
C VAL A 145 11.50 -1.25 -11.19
N ALA A 146 10.75 -2.31 -11.47
CA ALA A 146 10.04 -2.45 -12.75
C ALA A 146 8.55 -2.72 -12.53
N VAL A 147 7.72 -2.18 -13.42
CA VAL A 147 6.28 -2.38 -13.41
C VAL A 147 5.79 -3.02 -14.70
N GLY A 148 4.85 -3.95 -14.57
CA GLY A 148 4.28 -4.65 -15.71
C GLY A 148 3.05 -5.46 -15.35
N SER A 149 2.14 -5.65 -16.32
CA SER A 149 0.98 -6.53 -16.17
C SER A 149 1.43 -7.98 -15.96
N SER A 150 2.47 -8.41 -16.69
CA SER A 150 3.20 -9.65 -16.46
C SER A 150 4.38 -9.37 -15.53
N ARG A 151 4.35 -9.98 -14.33
CA ARG A 151 5.46 -9.87 -13.37
C ARG A 151 6.74 -10.51 -13.89
N ALA A 152 6.61 -11.60 -14.65
CA ALA A 152 7.76 -12.28 -15.24
C ALA A 152 8.45 -11.40 -16.30
N GLU A 153 7.67 -10.72 -17.16
CA GLU A 153 8.23 -9.75 -18.12
C GLU A 153 8.89 -8.57 -17.41
N ALA A 154 8.26 -8.02 -16.37
CA ALA A 154 8.83 -6.96 -15.56
C ALA A 154 10.14 -7.41 -14.90
N GLY A 155 10.19 -8.62 -14.34
CA GLY A 155 11.40 -9.19 -13.77
C GLY A 155 12.53 -9.38 -14.77
N ARG A 156 12.23 -9.90 -15.98
CA ARG A 156 13.24 -10.02 -17.04
C ARG A 156 13.79 -8.66 -17.48
N ALA A 157 12.91 -7.69 -17.67
CA ALA A 157 13.33 -6.33 -18.04
C ALA A 157 14.21 -5.69 -16.95
N LEU A 158 13.84 -5.90 -15.68
CA LEU A 158 14.59 -5.41 -14.54
C LEU A 158 16.00 -6.03 -14.49
N LEU A 159 16.08 -7.37 -14.62
CA LEU A 159 17.36 -8.09 -14.61
C LEU A 159 18.23 -7.79 -15.84
N ALA A 160 17.62 -7.49 -16.98
CA ALA A 160 18.38 -7.05 -18.17
C ALA A 160 19.00 -5.65 -17.96
N ALA A 161 18.30 -4.75 -17.24
CA ALA A 161 18.81 -3.43 -16.91
C ALA A 161 19.76 -3.42 -15.71
N HIS A 162 19.61 -4.37 -14.80
CA HIS A 162 20.33 -4.51 -13.53
C HIS A 162 20.77 -5.96 -13.31
N PRO A 163 21.79 -6.44 -14.06
CA PRO A 163 22.25 -7.84 -14.00
C PRO A 163 22.93 -8.20 -12.66
N GLU A 164 23.27 -7.21 -11.87
CA GLU A 164 23.86 -7.39 -10.53
C GLU A 164 22.86 -7.79 -9.45
N LEU A 165 21.55 -7.79 -9.74
CA LEU A 165 20.52 -8.13 -8.75
C LEU A 165 20.60 -9.60 -8.36
N GLU A 166 20.51 -9.85 -7.05
CA GLU A 166 20.60 -11.16 -6.42
C GLU A 166 19.22 -11.68 -5.97
N LEU A 167 18.25 -10.77 -5.77
CA LEU A 167 16.91 -11.07 -5.29
C LEU A 167 15.88 -10.14 -5.89
N ILE A 168 14.70 -10.64 -6.19
CA ILE A 168 13.54 -9.83 -6.55
C ILE A 168 12.46 -9.93 -5.48
N VAL A 169 11.95 -8.78 -5.02
CA VAL A 169 10.74 -8.67 -4.21
C VAL A 169 9.57 -8.29 -5.13
N ALA A 170 8.54 -9.16 -5.18
CA ALA A 170 7.33 -8.91 -5.95
C ALA A 170 6.23 -8.32 -5.07
N ASP A 171 5.96 -7.03 -5.25
CA ASP A 171 4.90 -6.31 -4.55
C ASP A 171 3.52 -6.66 -5.12
N ASP A 172 2.56 -6.91 -4.20
CA ASP A 172 1.18 -7.38 -4.46
C ASP A 172 1.12 -8.58 -5.42
N GLY A 173 1.99 -9.56 -5.16
CA GLY A 173 2.23 -10.69 -6.06
C GLY A 173 1.52 -11.98 -5.69
N LEU A 174 0.84 -12.12 -4.53
CA LEU A 174 0.32 -13.41 -4.03
C LEU A 174 -0.57 -14.13 -5.04
N GLN A 175 -1.50 -13.43 -5.70
CA GLN A 175 -2.40 -13.99 -6.71
C GLN A 175 -1.77 -14.09 -8.11
N HIS A 176 -0.50 -13.67 -8.28
CA HIS A 176 0.17 -13.72 -9.58
C HIS A 176 0.95 -15.03 -9.78
N TYR A 177 0.23 -16.15 -9.77
CA TYR A 177 0.80 -17.51 -9.82
C TYR A 177 1.57 -17.85 -11.11
N ALA A 178 1.43 -17.05 -12.16
CA ALA A 178 2.23 -17.18 -13.38
C ALA A 178 3.73 -16.88 -13.17
N LEU A 179 4.10 -16.22 -12.07
CA LEU A 179 5.49 -16.06 -11.64
C LEU A 179 5.81 -17.10 -10.57
N GLN A 180 6.85 -17.93 -10.79
CA GLN A 180 7.38 -18.80 -9.73
C GLN A 180 8.01 -17.94 -8.63
N ARG A 181 7.92 -18.43 -7.40
CA ARG A 181 8.41 -17.74 -6.21
C ARG A 181 9.10 -18.75 -5.31
N ASP A 182 10.10 -18.28 -4.60
CA ASP A 182 10.89 -19.06 -3.65
C ASP A 182 10.40 -18.85 -2.21
N MET A 183 9.70 -17.72 -1.96
CA MET A 183 9.08 -17.41 -0.68
C MET A 183 7.82 -16.56 -0.85
N GLU A 184 6.82 -16.80 -0.01
CA GLU A 184 5.57 -16.05 0.05
C GLU A 184 5.36 -15.43 1.43
N ILE A 185 5.17 -14.12 1.49
CA ILE A 185 4.88 -13.35 2.70
C ILE A 185 3.49 -12.74 2.56
N ALA A 186 2.57 -13.11 3.45
CA ALA A 186 1.23 -12.54 3.48
C ALA A 186 1.14 -11.42 4.52
N VAL A 187 0.67 -10.24 4.11
CA VAL A 187 0.34 -9.14 5.02
C VAL A 187 -1.13 -9.22 5.41
N PHE A 188 -1.41 -9.28 6.71
CA PHE A 188 -2.76 -9.42 7.24
C PHE A 188 -3.06 -8.33 8.28
N PRO A 189 -4.18 -7.57 8.16
CA PRO A 189 -4.50 -6.50 9.10
C PRO A 189 -4.79 -7.00 10.51
N ALA A 190 -4.20 -6.40 11.54
CA ALA A 190 -4.44 -6.75 12.94
C ALA A 190 -5.92 -6.68 13.33
N VAL A 191 -6.65 -5.71 12.79
CA VAL A 191 -8.09 -5.51 13.05
C VAL A 191 -8.96 -6.67 12.56
N ASP A 192 -8.45 -7.51 11.67
CA ASP A 192 -9.18 -8.65 11.11
C ASP A 192 -8.78 -9.98 11.75
N THR A 193 -7.78 -10.02 12.63
CA THR A 193 -7.27 -11.27 13.22
C THR A 193 -8.27 -11.97 14.15
N GLY A 194 -9.15 -11.21 14.81
CA GLY A 194 -10.23 -11.74 15.67
C GLY A 194 -11.59 -11.88 14.96
N ARG A 195 -11.67 -11.57 13.66
CA ARG A 195 -12.95 -11.60 12.93
C ARG A 195 -13.29 -12.99 12.44
N THR A 196 -14.55 -13.40 12.69
CA THR A 196 -15.13 -14.66 12.20
C THR A 196 -16.07 -14.49 11.01
N ASP A 197 -16.36 -13.24 10.64
CA ASP A 197 -17.31 -12.85 9.59
C ASP A 197 -16.62 -12.49 8.25
N LEU A 198 -15.32 -12.74 8.15
CA LEU A 198 -14.59 -12.51 6.91
C LEU A 198 -15.05 -13.48 5.82
N ASP A 199 -15.38 -12.93 4.65
CA ASP A 199 -15.83 -13.71 3.50
C ASP A 199 -15.10 -13.28 2.23
N LEU A 200 -15.21 -14.09 1.19
CA LEU A 200 -14.61 -13.81 -0.10
C LEU A 200 -15.44 -12.80 -0.90
N LEU A 201 -14.79 -12.19 -1.89
CA LEU A 201 -15.46 -11.33 -2.86
C LEU A 201 -16.65 -12.05 -3.52
N PRO A 202 -17.77 -11.36 -3.77
CA PRO A 202 -18.04 -9.97 -3.44
C PRO A 202 -18.70 -9.75 -2.06
N ASN A 203 -19.09 -10.79 -1.30
CA ASN A 203 -19.75 -10.65 -0.01
C ASN A 203 -18.83 -10.11 1.09
N GLY A 204 -17.55 -10.46 1.04
CA GLY A 204 -16.49 -9.96 1.91
C GLY A 204 -15.33 -9.39 1.11
N SER A 205 -14.28 -8.98 1.81
CA SER A 205 -13.10 -8.33 1.23
C SER A 205 -12.01 -9.32 0.78
N LEU A 206 -12.18 -10.63 0.98
CA LEU A 206 -11.10 -11.57 0.71
C LEU A 206 -11.02 -11.95 -0.77
N ARG A 207 -9.80 -11.92 -1.33
CA ARG A 207 -9.44 -12.43 -2.66
C ARG A 207 -9.18 -13.95 -2.65
N GLU A 208 -8.76 -14.48 -1.51
CA GLU A 208 -8.47 -15.89 -1.27
C GLU A 208 -8.93 -16.28 0.14
N PRO A 209 -9.27 -17.56 0.39
CA PRO A 209 -9.76 -17.98 1.70
C PRO A 209 -8.69 -17.82 2.79
N LEU A 210 -9.11 -17.64 4.05
CA LEU A 210 -8.20 -17.52 5.21
C LEU A 210 -7.22 -18.69 5.32
N SER A 211 -7.64 -19.91 4.90
CA SER A 211 -6.77 -21.09 4.86
C SER A 211 -5.52 -20.91 3.99
N ARG A 212 -5.50 -19.91 3.09
CA ARG A 212 -4.33 -19.56 2.29
C ARG A 212 -3.14 -19.12 3.16
N LEU A 213 -3.42 -18.50 4.31
CA LEU A 213 -2.38 -18.07 5.25
C LEU A 213 -1.58 -19.23 5.86
N ALA A 214 -2.16 -20.41 5.92
CA ALA A 214 -1.43 -21.62 6.40
C ALA A 214 -0.46 -22.19 5.36
N SER A 215 -0.49 -21.71 4.12
CA SER A 215 0.34 -22.20 3.02
C SER A 215 1.37 -21.17 2.52
N VAL A 216 1.52 -20.04 3.21
CA VAL A 216 2.60 -19.08 2.98
C VAL A 216 3.74 -19.32 3.96
N ASP A 217 4.93 -18.86 3.61
CA ASP A 217 6.14 -19.05 4.42
C ASP A 217 6.14 -18.14 5.66
N ALA A 218 5.52 -16.96 5.57
CA ALA A 218 5.41 -16.03 6.68
C ALA A 218 4.13 -15.18 6.61
N VAL A 219 3.63 -14.78 7.79
CA VAL A 219 2.52 -13.83 7.93
C VAL A 219 2.97 -12.62 8.72
N VAL A 220 2.84 -11.43 8.11
CA VAL A 220 3.10 -10.15 8.78
C VAL A 220 1.76 -9.52 9.17
N VAL A 221 1.50 -9.40 10.47
CA VAL A 221 0.32 -8.71 10.99
C VAL A 221 0.58 -7.22 11.01
N SER A 222 -0.20 -6.45 10.24
CA SER A 222 0.00 -5.02 10.05
C SER A 222 -0.91 -4.17 10.95
N GLY A 223 -0.32 -3.12 11.54
CA GLY A 223 -1.05 -2.06 12.23
C GLY A 223 -1.50 -2.41 13.65
N GLY A 224 -0.78 -3.30 14.32
CA GLY A 224 -1.01 -3.64 15.72
C GLY A 224 -0.69 -5.08 16.07
N LYS A 225 -1.13 -5.50 17.26
CA LYS A 225 -0.98 -6.89 17.71
C LYS A 225 -2.09 -7.76 17.15
N ALA A 226 -1.73 -8.99 16.80
CA ALA A 226 -2.70 -10.02 16.44
C ALA A 226 -3.56 -10.42 17.65
N ASP A 227 -4.78 -10.88 17.40
CA ASP A 227 -5.53 -11.67 18.38
C ASP A 227 -4.71 -12.90 18.78
N THR A 228 -4.75 -13.26 20.06
CA THR A 228 -3.92 -14.36 20.61
C THR A 228 -4.25 -15.72 20.01
N ALA A 229 -5.48 -15.91 19.56
CA ALA A 229 -5.94 -17.14 18.87
C ALA A 229 -5.53 -17.20 17.39
N PHE A 230 -5.12 -16.06 16.80
CA PHE A 230 -4.74 -16.00 15.39
C PHE A 230 -3.33 -16.52 15.18
N ARG A 231 -3.23 -17.78 14.74
CA ARG A 231 -1.96 -18.48 14.47
C ARG A 231 -2.03 -19.24 13.15
N PRO A 232 -2.16 -18.55 12.01
CA PRO A 232 -2.30 -19.20 10.70
C PRO A 232 -0.99 -19.80 10.16
N SER A 233 0.16 -19.38 10.68
CA SER A 233 1.50 -19.80 10.28
C SER A 233 2.41 -19.91 11.50
N GLU A 234 3.45 -20.73 11.41
CA GLU A 234 4.51 -20.81 12.45
C GLU A 234 5.37 -19.55 12.45
N ASN A 235 5.59 -18.95 11.27
CA ASN A 235 6.39 -17.73 11.09
C ASN A 235 5.49 -16.48 11.10
N MET A 236 5.28 -15.93 12.30
CA MET A 236 4.47 -14.74 12.53
C MET A 236 5.33 -13.54 12.84
N PHE A 237 5.02 -12.43 12.21
CA PHE A 237 5.67 -11.14 12.41
C PHE A 237 4.60 -10.09 12.74
N ALA A 238 4.93 -9.14 13.59
CA ALA A 238 4.11 -7.97 13.85
C ALA A 238 4.73 -6.75 13.19
N SER A 239 3.90 -5.86 12.64
CA SER A 239 4.40 -4.59 12.15
C SER A 239 3.57 -3.41 12.67
N HIS A 240 4.27 -2.33 12.98
CA HIS A 240 3.67 -1.04 13.30
C HIS A 240 4.33 0.06 12.46
N ILE A 241 3.66 1.19 12.38
CA ILE A 241 4.14 2.34 11.62
C ILE A 241 4.76 3.34 12.57
N GLU A 242 5.97 3.77 12.26
CA GLU A 242 6.63 4.92 12.87
C GLU A 242 6.72 6.09 11.88
N THR A 243 6.70 7.29 12.40
CA THR A 243 6.85 8.51 11.63
C THR A 243 8.28 9.02 11.69
N GLY A 244 8.77 9.48 10.54
CA GLY A 244 10.04 10.19 10.50
C GLY A 244 9.87 11.69 10.66
N GLN A 245 10.96 12.42 10.51
CA GLN A 245 10.94 13.87 10.52
C GLN A 245 10.28 14.42 9.27
N ILE A 246 9.30 15.31 9.45
CA ILE A 246 8.62 15.99 8.34
C ILE A 246 9.65 16.79 7.55
N TYR A 247 9.66 16.63 6.24
CA TYR A 247 10.62 17.28 5.34
C TYR A 247 9.91 18.10 4.26
N ARG A 248 10.61 19.11 3.72
CA ARG A 248 10.07 19.95 2.66
C ARG A 248 10.03 19.18 1.33
N LEU A 249 8.89 19.25 0.62
CA LEU A 249 8.66 18.49 -0.62
C LEU A 249 9.77 18.68 -1.67
N ASN A 250 10.15 19.93 -1.92
CA ASN A 250 11.17 20.28 -2.93
C ASN A 250 12.60 20.34 -2.40
N ARG A 251 12.80 20.14 -1.08
CA ARG A 251 14.11 20.13 -0.40
C ARG A 251 14.10 19.11 0.74
N PRO A 252 14.21 17.80 0.48
CA PRO A 252 14.08 16.76 1.52
C PRO A 252 15.09 16.82 2.66
N SER A 253 16.22 17.53 2.45
CA SER A 253 17.20 17.80 3.53
C SER A 253 16.69 18.79 4.57
N GLU A 254 15.72 19.66 4.23
CA GLU A 254 15.12 20.65 5.11
C GLU A 254 14.01 19.98 5.94
N LYS A 255 14.16 19.99 7.26
CA LYS A 255 13.20 19.40 8.19
C LYS A 255 12.32 20.49 8.81
N LEU A 256 11.04 20.15 9.05
CA LEU A 256 10.10 21.06 9.68
C LEU A 256 10.42 21.19 11.16
N ASP A 257 10.67 22.43 11.59
CA ASP A 257 10.76 22.74 13.01
C ASP A 257 9.34 22.86 13.60
N LEU A 258 8.92 21.83 14.34
CA LEU A 258 7.60 21.82 14.98
C LEU A 258 7.46 22.87 16.07
N ALA A 259 8.55 23.21 16.76
CA ALA A 259 8.53 24.26 17.77
C ALA A 259 8.38 25.66 17.15
N GLY A 260 8.92 25.84 15.95
CA GLY A 260 8.85 27.10 15.20
C GLY A 260 7.52 27.32 14.46
N LEU A 261 6.55 26.40 14.51
CA LEU A 261 5.24 26.57 13.87
C LEU A 261 4.46 27.76 14.45
N GLY A 262 4.55 28.00 15.76
CA GLY A 262 3.99 29.20 16.40
C GLY A 262 2.54 29.48 16.00
N ASN A 263 2.31 30.67 15.40
CA ASN A 263 1.00 31.12 14.92
C ASN A 263 0.73 30.76 13.43
N GLN A 264 1.59 29.97 12.80
CA GLN A 264 1.40 29.58 11.40
C GLN A 264 0.12 28.74 11.22
N THR A 265 -0.54 28.95 10.11
CA THR A 265 -1.69 28.13 9.74
C THR A 265 -1.22 26.83 9.13
N VAL A 266 -1.57 25.70 9.78
CA VAL A 266 -1.20 24.37 9.31
C VAL A 266 -2.42 23.66 8.73
N ALA A 267 -2.28 23.13 7.53
CA ALA A 267 -3.28 22.28 6.89
C ALA A 267 -2.70 20.92 6.55
N ALA A 268 -3.55 19.91 6.43
CA ALA A 268 -3.17 18.56 6.03
C ALA A 268 -4.04 18.06 4.88
N VAL A 269 -3.41 17.45 3.85
CA VAL A 269 -4.09 16.88 2.68
C VAL A 269 -3.67 15.43 2.52
N ALA A 270 -4.62 14.54 2.28
CA ALA A 270 -4.34 13.11 2.08
C ALA A 270 -5.29 12.48 1.06
N GLY A 271 -4.71 11.88 -0.01
CA GLY A 271 -5.40 11.06 -1.01
C GLY A 271 -5.07 9.57 -0.85
N ILE A 272 -5.33 9.04 0.33
CA ILE A 272 -5.09 7.63 0.71
C ILE A 272 -6.37 6.97 1.22
N ALA A 273 -6.41 5.64 1.26
CA ALA A 273 -7.60 4.86 1.64
C ALA A 273 -8.16 5.19 3.05
N LYS A 274 -7.31 5.60 3.99
CA LYS A 274 -7.70 5.92 5.38
C LYS A 274 -7.07 7.26 5.82
N PRO A 275 -7.53 8.41 5.30
CA PRO A 275 -6.92 9.71 5.55
C PRO A 275 -6.97 10.13 7.03
N GLU A 276 -8.00 9.69 7.77
CA GLU A 276 -8.15 9.98 9.20
C GLU A 276 -6.96 9.47 10.04
N ARG A 277 -6.31 8.37 9.61
CA ARG A 277 -5.12 7.88 10.31
C ARG A 277 -3.95 8.86 10.20
N PHE A 278 -3.79 9.46 9.04
CA PHE A 278 -2.77 10.47 8.79
C PHE A 278 -3.04 11.73 9.62
N PHE A 279 -4.28 12.25 9.61
CA PHE A 279 -4.64 13.43 10.39
C PHE A 279 -4.47 13.20 11.89
N ASN A 280 -4.93 12.04 12.39
CA ASN A 280 -4.75 11.65 13.79
C ASN A 280 -3.26 11.51 14.19
N THR A 281 -2.40 11.08 13.24
CA THR A 281 -0.96 11.01 13.48
C THR A 281 -0.37 12.40 13.67
N LEU A 282 -0.71 13.36 12.82
CA LEU A 282 -0.26 14.75 12.96
C LEU A 282 -0.74 15.37 14.28
N GLN A 283 -1.98 15.11 14.68
CA GLN A 283 -2.52 15.57 15.97
C GLN A 283 -1.76 14.98 17.16
N LYS A 284 -1.39 13.68 17.10
CA LYS A 284 -0.55 13.04 18.14
C LYS A 284 0.86 13.62 18.21
N MET A 285 1.36 14.21 17.12
CA MET A 285 2.60 14.97 17.08
C MET A 285 2.45 16.40 17.62
N ASN A 286 1.27 16.73 18.22
CA ASN A 286 0.89 18.05 18.72
C ASN A 286 0.85 19.14 17.65
N ILE A 287 0.56 18.78 16.40
CA ILE A 287 0.37 19.74 15.31
C ILE A 287 -1.10 20.16 15.29
N ALA A 288 -1.34 21.45 15.53
CA ALA A 288 -2.68 22.05 15.48
C ALA A 288 -3.12 22.25 14.02
N LEU A 289 -3.98 21.37 13.49
CA LEU A 289 -4.49 21.45 12.14
C LEU A 289 -5.68 22.42 12.06
N LYS A 290 -5.53 23.50 11.29
CA LYS A 290 -6.63 24.43 10.98
C LYS A 290 -7.60 23.85 9.96
N GLN A 291 -7.10 23.04 9.02
CA GLN A 291 -7.86 22.42 7.95
C GLN A 291 -7.33 21.03 7.63
N THR A 292 -8.25 20.09 7.35
CA THR A 292 -7.92 18.78 6.81
C THR A 292 -8.72 18.54 5.54
N ILE A 293 -8.06 18.02 4.50
CA ILE A 293 -8.69 17.69 3.21
C ILE A 293 -8.43 16.22 2.92
N ALA A 294 -9.51 15.44 2.92
CA ALA A 294 -9.49 14.05 2.51
C ALA A 294 -9.89 13.96 1.03
N LEU A 295 -8.99 13.45 0.20
CA LEU A 295 -9.23 13.16 -1.21
C LEU A 295 -9.50 11.65 -1.39
N PRO A 296 -10.15 11.25 -2.50
CA PRO A 296 -10.26 9.83 -2.83
C PRO A 296 -8.89 9.15 -2.92
N ASP A 297 -8.82 7.86 -2.57
CA ASP A 297 -7.58 7.09 -2.73
C ASP A 297 -7.14 7.12 -4.20
N HIS A 298 -5.84 7.30 -4.44
CA HIS A 298 -5.24 7.50 -5.77
C HIS A 298 -5.74 8.75 -6.55
N ALA A 299 -6.37 9.73 -5.88
CA ALA A 299 -6.71 10.98 -6.55
C ALA A 299 -5.45 11.66 -7.09
N ASP A 300 -5.54 12.22 -8.28
CA ASP A 300 -4.52 13.13 -8.80
C ASP A 300 -4.56 14.41 -7.93
N ILE A 301 -3.49 14.67 -7.21
CA ILE A 301 -3.33 15.88 -6.39
C ILE A 301 -2.46 16.87 -7.17
N THR A 302 -2.95 18.08 -7.33
CA THR A 302 -2.26 19.20 -7.97
C THR A 302 -2.05 20.33 -7.00
N ALA A 303 -1.25 21.32 -7.37
CA ALA A 303 -1.07 22.54 -6.57
C ALA A 303 -2.39 23.28 -6.30
N ALA A 304 -3.37 23.17 -7.21
CA ALA A 304 -4.68 23.80 -7.07
C ALA A 304 -5.58 23.14 -5.99
N ASP A 305 -5.29 21.90 -5.62
CA ASP A 305 -6.03 21.18 -4.59
C ASP A 305 -5.49 21.47 -3.18
N LEU A 306 -4.36 22.18 -3.09
CA LEU A 306 -3.74 22.53 -1.81
C LEU A 306 -4.42 23.77 -1.22
N PRO A 307 -4.72 23.75 0.09
CA PRO A 307 -5.33 24.89 0.76
C PRO A 307 -4.34 26.06 0.93
N ASP A 308 -4.88 27.28 1.02
CA ASP A 308 -4.12 28.45 1.39
C ASP A 308 -3.76 28.40 2.89
N ALA A 309 -2.52 27.98 3.17
CA ALA A 309 -1.98 27.85 4.51
C ALA A 309 -0.45 28.05 4.48
N ASP A 310 0.12 28.51 5.60
CA ASP A 310 1.56 28.73 5.72
C ASP A 310 2.34 27.42 5.62
N VAL A 311 1.74 26.33 6.11
CA VAL A 311 2.29 24.97 6.10
C VAL A 311 1.21 23.99 5.63
N VAL A 312 1.47 23.25 4.58
CA VAL A 312 0.60 22.15 4.10
C VAL A 312 1.35 20.84 4.24
N ILE A 313 0.83 19.90 5.04
CA ILE A 313 1.46 18.59 5.23
C ILE A 313 0.71 17.56 4.42
N ILE A 314 1.46 16.76 3.65
CA ILE A 314 0.93 15.67 2.81
C ILE A 314 1.59 14.33 3.15
N THR A 315 1.02 13.22 2.65
CA THR A 315 1.65 11.90 2.77
C THR A 315 2.75 11.70 1.72
N GLU A 316 3.68 10.77 1.93
CA GLU A 316 4.67 10.41 0.90
C GLU A 316 4.02 9.82 -0.35
N LYS A 317 2.90 9.07 -0.21
CA LYS A 317 2.14 8.53 -1.35
C LYS A 317 1.56 9.66 -2.21
N ASP A 318 1.22 10.79 -1.60
CA ASP A 318 0.74 11.96 -2.34
C ASP A 318 1.91 12.78 -2.90
N ALA A 319 3.02 12.85 -2.17
CA ALA A 319 4.22 13.57 -2.59
C ALA A 319 4.80 13.08 -3.92
N VAL A 320 4.70 11.77 -4.23
CA VAL A 320 5.22 11.22 -5.50
C VAL A 320 4.46 11.69 -6.74
N LYS A 321 3.27 12.25 -6.57
CA LYS A 321 2.43 12.79 -7.66
C LYS A 321 2.91 14.16 -8.15
N PHE A 322 3.70 14.87 -7.33
CA PHE A 322 4.35 16.11 -7.72
C PHE A 322 5.69 15.82 -8.38
N SER A 323 5.84 16.22 -9.64
CA SER A 323 7.02 15.88 -10.45
C SER A 323 8.29 16.61 -9.99
N ASP A 324 8.18 17.88 -9.59
CA ASP A 324 9.33 18.73 -9.27
C ASP A 324 9.14 19.63 -8.03
N GLY A 325 7.91 19.76 -7.52
CA GLY A 325 7.61 20.61 -6.35
C GLY A 325 7.93 22.10 -6.54
N HIS A 326 8.18 22.57 -7.77
CA HIS A 326 8.42 23.97 -8.05
C HIS A 326 7.25 24.85 -7.57
N GLY A 327 7.55 25.91 -6.85
CA GLY A 327 6.56 26.82 -6.26
C GLY A 327 5.87 26.32 -4.98
N LEU A 328 6.13 25.06 -4.57
CA LEU A 328 5.49 24.42 -3.41
C LEU A 328 6.37 24.51 -2.14
N ASN A 329 6.93 25.68 -1.85
CA ASN A 329 7.81 25.88 -0.68
C ASN A 329 7.11 25.69 0.67
N HIS A 330 5.77 25.81 0.71
CA HIS A 330 4.94 25.63 1.90
C HIS A 330 4.49 24.17 2.10
N VAL A 331 4.83 23.27 1.17
CA VAL A 331 4.41 21.85 1.21
C VAL A 331 5.47 20.98 1.86
N TRP A 332 5.03 20.20 2.84
CA TRP A 332 5.84 19.32 3.65
C TRP A 332 5.32 17.89 3.61
N VAL A 333 6.17 16.94 3.79
CA VAL A 333 5.88 15.50 3.66
C VAL A 333 6.14 14.81 4.98
N LEU A 334 5.15 14.07 5.49
CA LEU A 334 5.34 13.17 6.63
C LEU A 334 5.75 11.80 6.12
N PRO A 335 7.01 11.37 6.32
CA PRO A 335 7.43 10.01 5.98
C PRO A 335 6.96 9.02 7.03
N VAL A 336 6.71 7.78 6.58
CA VAL A 336 6.33 6.67 7.43
C VAL A 336 7.15 5.44 7.13
N TYR A 337 7.53 4.70 8.16
CA TYR A 337 8.32 3.48 8.09
C TYR A 337 7.61 2.35 8.82
N ALA A 338 7.66 1.14 8.28
CA ALA A 338 7.21 -0.04 9.01
C ALA A 338 8.36 -0.60 9.84
N ILE A 339 8.12 -0.79 11.12
CA ILE A 339 8.98 -1.58 11.99
C ILE A 339 8.38 -2.98 12.06
N ILE A 340 9.18 -4.01 11.82
CA ILE A 340 8.72 -5.40 11.73
C ILE A 340 9.49 -6.25 12.73
N GLU A 341 8.77 -6.92 13.61
CA GLU A 341 9.32 -7.76 14.68
C GLU A 341 8.70 -9.17 14.63
N PRO A 342 9.54 -10.22 14.76
CA PRO A 342 11.01 -10.21 14.70
C PRO A 342 11.53 -9.73 13.33
N ASN A 343 12.86 -9.65 13.13
CA ASN A 343 13.46 -9.10 11.92
C ASN A 343 13.15 -9.93 10.68
N LEU A 344 12.24 -9.43 9.84
CA LEU A 344 11.77 -10.11 8.63
C LEU A 344 12.88 -10.25 7.58
N ALA A 345 13.76 -9.25 7.42
CA ALA A 345 14.86 -9.32 6.46
C ALA A 345 15.89 -10.41 6.86
N ALA A 346 16.11 -10.61 8.17
CA ALA A 346 16.94 -11.72 8.65
C ALA A 346 16.31 -13.08 8.36
N PHE A 347 14.99 -13.21 8.55
CA PHE A 347 14.25 -14.42 8.21
C PHE A 347 14.35 -14.74 6.71
N VAL A 348 14.12 -13.75 5.84
CA VAL A 348 14.22 -13.92 4.38
C VAL A 348 15.64 -14.33 3.98
N SER A 349 16.68 -13.62 4.46
CA SER A 349 18.08 -13.96 4.15
C SER A 349 18.49 -15.37 4.61
N ALA A 350 17.90 -15.88 5.69
CA ALA A 350 18.22 -17.20 6.21
C ALA A 350 17.51 -18.34 5.45
N ASN A 351 16.38 -18.05 4.77
CA ASN A 351 15.52 -19.08 4.17
C ASN A 351 15.45 -19.00 2.63
N VAL A 352 16.03 -17.98 2.02
CA VAL A 352 16.15 -17.86 0.57
C VAL A 352 17.62 -17.99 0.18
N SER A 353 17.91 -18.88 -0.77
CA SER A 353 19.28 -19.06 -1.28
C SER A 353 19.67 -17.85 -2.15
N ILE A 354 20.40 -16.91 -1.57
CA ILE A 354 20.88 -15.68 -2.22
C ILE A 354 22.37 -15.86 -2.50
#